data_0ea03efaba6b4424abc26969bc6c47f8
#
_entry.id   0ea03efaba6b4424abc26969bc6c47f8
#
_cell.length_a   1.000
_cell.length_b   1.000
_cell.length_c   1.000
_cell.angle_alpha   90.00
_cell.angle_beta   90.00
_cell.angle_gamma   90.00
#
_symmetry.space_group_name_H-M   'P 1'
#
loop_
_entity.id
_entity.type
_entity.pdbx_description
1 polymer ?
#
loop_
_entity_poly.entity_id
_entity_poly.type
_entity_poly.pdbx_seq_one_letter_code
_entity_poly.pdbx_strand_id
1 'polypeptide(L)'
;VYDATNTVNSTDLGVTGEVSGESISITGTGSITDKNVGSGKTINTSGLSLANGTHSASNYSIGTTSFAVTPRNVSISGEKVYDGNGTVSSNQIDTVNTAGGETLNIGGQGSVSLPSVGANKSITLGTLSISDGTSGTIGLASNYTLDSGLFDVTAKPITLSGSRQYDGTTNVVSNDITLVGEVTGESITITGTGSVSDKNVGSGKTINTTGLSLANDTSNASNYSLSSGTFAITQKVVNLSGTRQYDGTTTVSSGSITLSGLIGSETLNKSGSVTITSSNASTYSSGSINTSSLSLSDGSNGGLSSNYTLS
;
A
#
# COMPACT_ATOMS: atom_id res chain seq x y z
N VAL A 1 -7.25 4.85 38.90
CA VAL A 1 -7.16 5.27 37.49
C VAL A 1 -8.56 5.24 36.88
N TYR A 2 -8.88 6.17 36.00
CA TYR A 2 -10.17 6.22 35.30
C TYR A 2 -10.47 4.91 34.54
N ASP A 3 -11.67 4.37 34.79
CA ASP A 3 -12.14 3.09 34.21
C ASP A 3 -13.55 3.18 33.59
N ALA A 4 -14.08 4.37 33.46
CA ALA A 4 -15.42 4.69 32.98
C ALA A 4 -16.57 4.23 33.90
N THR A 5 -16.30 3.84 35.15
CA THR A 5 -17.30 3.42 36.13
C THR A 5 -17.35 4.35 37.36
N ASN A 6 -18.44 4.27 38.10
CA ASN A 6 -18.58 4.91 39.42
C ASN A 6 -18.22 3.95 40.56
N THR A 7 -17.82 2.72 40.25
CA THR A 7 -17.54 1.69 41.25
C THR A 7 -16.18 1.92 41.89
N VAL A 8 -16.12 1.79 43.21
CA VAL A 8 -14.88 1.81 43.98
C VAL A 8 -14.75 0.44 44.65
N ASN A 9 -13.77 -0.34 44.18
CA ASN A 9 -13.52 -1.67 44.74
C ASN A 9 -12.74 -1.56 46.06
N SER A 10 -12.95 -2.51 46.94
CA SER A 10 -12.19 -2.57 48.20
C SER A 10 -10.68 -2.61 47.99
N THR A 11 -10.22 -3.13 46.86
CA THR A 11 -8.78 -3.16 46.45
C THR A 11 -8.21 -1.79 46.12
N ASP A 12 -9.07 -0.80 45.84
CA ASP A 12 -8.67 0.58 45.55
C ASP A 12 -8.56 1.45 46.81
N LEU A 13 -8.90 0.84 47.96
CA LEU A 13 -8.97 1.51 49.24
C LEU A 13 -7.91 0.98 50.19
N GLY A 14 -7.26 1.89 50.92
CA GLY A 14 -6.44 1.57 52.06
C GLY A 14 -7.18 1.83 53.36
N VAL A 15 -6.98 1.03 54.39
CA VAL A 15 -7.47 1.26 55.72
C VAL A 15 -6.46 2.11 56.50
N THR A 16 -6.93 3.09 57.22
CA THR A 16 -6.12 3.96 58.09
C THR A 16 -6.85 4.24 59.38
N GLY A 17 -6.15 4.54 60.46
CA GLY A 17 -6.73 4.85 61.76
C GLY A 17 -6.88 3.64 62.70
N GLU A 18 -6.24 2.52 62.33
CA GLU A 18 -6.16 1.34 63.18
C GLU A 18 -5.32 1.62 64.41
N VAL A 19 -5.61 0.95 65.51
CA VAL A 19 -4.76 0.94 66.71
C VAL A 19 -3.44 0.28 66.38
N SER A 20 -2.34 0.82 66.91
CA SER A 20 -1.00 0.31 66.64
C SER A 20 -0.86 -1.21 66.91
N GLY A 21 -0.48 -1.95 65.89
CA GLY A 21 -0.35 -3.40 65.95
C GLY A 21 -1.61 -4.20 65.58
N GLU A 22 -2.72 -3.50 65.31
CA GLU A 22 -3.94 -4.12 64.81
C GLU A 22 -4.01 -3.99 63.27
N SER A 23 -4.70 -4.92 62.61
CA SER A 23 -5.06 -4.81 61.21
C SER A 23 -6.46 -5.32 60.98
N ILE A 24 -7.18 -4.65 60.12
CA ILE A 24 -8.50 -5.02 59.58
C ILE A 24 -8.44 -4.87 58.07
N SER A 25 -9.36 -5.49 57.36
CA SER A 25 -9.47 -5.34 55.92
C SER A 25 -10.85 -4.76 55.54
N ILE A 26 -10.91 -4.20 54.31
CA ILE A 26 -12.15 -3.72 53.74
C ILE A 26 -12.58 -4.66 52.62
N THR A 27 -13.87 -4.94 52.52
CA THR A 27 -14.47 -5.83 51.52
C THR A 27 -15.70 -5.19 50.89
N GLY A 28 -16.15 -5.73 49.75
CA GLY A 28 -17.31 -5.20 49.04
C GLY A 28 -16.93 -4.12 48.03
N THR A 29 -17.94 -3.34 47.65
CA THR A 29 -17.78 -2.25 46.68
C THR A 29 -18.54 -1.01 47.13
N GLY A 30 -17.88 0.13 47.06
CA GLY A 30 -18.47 1.45 47.20
C GLY A 30 -18.79 2.10 45.86
N SER A 31 -19.24 3.34 45.91
CA SER A 31 -19.45 4.11 44.68
C SER A 31 -19.18 5.60 44.90
N ILE A 32 -18.82 6.27 43.82
CA ILE A 32 -18.70 7.73 43.73
C ILE A 32 -19.81 8.28 42.85
N THR A 33 -20.20 9.53 43.06
CA THR A 33 -21.31 10.16 42.30
C THR A 33 -20.94 10.53 40.87
N ASP A 34 -19.66 10.72 40.61
CA ASP A 34 -19.12 11.13 39.30
C ASP A 34 -17.87 10.33 39.01
N LYS A 35 -17.88 9.63 37.87
CA LYS A 35 -16.78 8.78 37.41
C LYS A 35 -15.53 9.54 36.92
N ASN A 36 -15.69 10.84 36.57
CA ASN A 36 -14.63 11.60 35.90
C ASN A 36 -13.42 11.84 36.81
N VAL A 37 -12.30 12.16 36.20
CA VAL A 37 -11.05 12.51 36.90
C VAL A 37 -11.29 13.67 37.88
N GLY A 38 -10.74 13.52 39.06
CA GLY A 38 -10.85 14.51 40.13
C GLY A 38 -10.44 13.97 41.50
N SER A 39 -10.13 14.88 42.43
CA SER A 39 -9.76 14.56 43.81
C SER A 39 -10.90 14.92 44.78
N GLY A 40 -10.85 14.39 46.00
CA GLY A 40 -11.79 14.71 47.06
C GLY A 40 -13.22 14.19 46.85
N LYS A 41 -13.43 13.20 46.00
CA LYS A 41 -14.75 12.60 45.74
C LYS A 41 -15.21 11.81 46.96
N THR A 42 -16.43 12.09 47.42
CA THR A 42 -17.07 11.35 48.54
C THR A 42 -17.43 9.94 48.07
N ILE A 43 -17.05 8.94 48.87
CA ILE A 43 -17.44 7.54 48.63
C ILE A 43 -18.75 7.25 49.35
N ASN A 44 -19.73 6.71 48.64
CA ASN A 44 -20.85 6.00 49.23
C ASN A 44 -20.38 4.63 49.70
N THR A 45 -20.32 4.42 51.00
CA THR A 45 -19.79 3.25 51.67
C THR A 45 -20.82 2.15 51.94
N SER A 46 -22.08 2.31 51.51
CA SER A 46 -23.18 1.38 51.86
C SER A 46 -22.95 -0.08 51.41
N GLY A 47 -22.12 -0.28 50.36
CA GLY A 47 -21.74 -1.61 49.88
C GLY A 47 -20.38 -2.10 50.38
N LEU A 48 -19.73 -1.35 51.27
CA LEU A 48 -18.44 -1.72 51.85
C LEU A 48 -18.67 -2.26 53.28
N SER A 49 -17.85 -3.21 53.67
CA SER A 49 -17.83 -3.80 55.01
C SER A 49 -16.40 -4.00 55.49
N LEU A 50 -16.18 -3.84 56.77
CA LEU A 50 -14.93 -4.20 57.42
C LEU A 50 -14.90 -5.71 57.73
N ALA A 51 -13.78 -6.33 57.51
CA ALA A 51 -13.55 -7.72 57.84
C ALA A 51 -12.36 -7.87 58.80
N ASN A 52 -12.40 -8.91 59.62
CA ASN A 52 -11.34 -9.19 60.59
C ASN A 52 -9.99 -9.43 59.85
N GLY A 53 -8.96 -8.80 60.37
CA GLY A 53 -7.59 -9.10 60.05
C GLY A 53 -6.96 -9.82 61.30
N THR A 54 -5.96 -9.19 61.88
CA THR A 54 -5.39 -9.71 63.14
C THR A 54 -6.30 -9.44 64.34
N HIS A 55 -7.24 -8.48 64.18
CA HIS A 55 -8.18 -8.09 65.27
C HIS A 55 -9.63 -7.98 64.71
N SER A 56 -10.57 -7.79 65.65
CA SER A 56 -12.01 -7.77 65.32
C SER A 56 -12.41 -6.46 64.65
N ALA A 57 -12.97 -6.56 63.45
CA ALA A 57 -13.53 -5.46 62.72
C ALA A 57 -14.74 -4.78 63.44
N SER A 58 -15.38 -5.47 64.39
CA SER A 58 -16.50 -4.91 65.16
C SER A 58 -16.14 -3.73 66.08
N ASN A 59 -14.83 -3.52 66.31
CA ASN A 59 -14.31 -2.41 67.08
C ASN A 59 -14.18 -1.13 66.25
N TYR A 60 -14.44 -1.20 64.97
CA TYR A 60 -14.21 -0.13 64.01
C TYR A 60 -15.48 0.20 63.21
N SER A 61 -15.54 1.39 62.68
CA SER A 61 -16.57 1.82 61.75
C SER A 61 -15.92 2.52 60.53
N ILE A 62 -16.54 2.37 59.36
CA ILE A 62 -16.10 3.11 58.17
C ILE A 62 -16.49 4.57 58.33
N GLY A 63 -15.51 5.47 58.42
CA GLY A 63 -15.69 6.91 58.41
C GLY A 63 -15.89 7.47 56.99
N THR A 64 -16.16 8.76 56.93
CA THR A 64 -16.16 9.50 55.67
C THR A 64 -14.74 9.55 55.13
N THR A 65 -14.59 9.19 53.85
CA THR A 65 -13.29 9.17 53.17
C THR A 65 -13.42 9.83 51.80
N SER A 66 -12.32 10.27 51.27
CA SER A 66 -12.23 10.85 49.95
C SER A 66 -11.50 9.91 48.99
N PHE A 67 -11.89 9.94 47.73
CA PHE A 67 -11.33 9.17 46.68
C PHE A 67 -10.83 10.08 45.54
N ALA A 68 -9.78 9.67 44.86
CA ALA A 68 -9.28 10.37 43.70
C ALA A 68 -9.31 9.45 42.48
N VAL A 69 -9.89 9.93 41.41
CA VAL A 69 -9.80 9.30 40.09
C VAL A 69 -8.69 10.01 39.31
N THR A 70 -7.65 9.30 38.94
CA THR A 70 -6.53 9.82 38.15
C THR A 70 -6.75 9.57 36.66
N PRO A 71 -6.17 10.38 35.76
CA PRO A 71 -6.28 10.16 34.34
C PRO A 71 -5.79 8.77 33.91
N ARG A 72 -6.43 8.23 32.87
CA ARG A 72 -5.99 7.02 32.21
C ARG A 72 -5.08 7.37 31.04
N ASN A 73 -3.94 6.70 30.92
CA ASN A 73 -3.10 6.85 29.75
C ASN A 73 -3.75 6.13 28.55
N VAL A 74 -3.90 6.87 27.45
CA VAL A 74 -4.26 6.34 26.14
C VAL A 74 -3.05 6.50 25.23
N SER A 75 -2.71 5.46 24.51
CA SER A 75 -1.72 5.50 23.47
C SER A 75 -2.40 5.58 22.10
N ILE A 76 -1.60 5.85 21.08
CA ILE A 76 -2.05 5.96 19.70
C ILE A 76 -1.39 4.89 18.86
N SER A 77 -2.11 4.41 17.84
CA SER A 77 -1.57 3.51 16.82
C SER A 77 -2.12 3.90 15.46
N GLY A 78 -1.43 3.50 14.40
CA GLY A 78 -1.89 3.78 13.05
C GLY A 78 -0.89 3.33 12.00
N GLU A 79 -1.22 3.63 10.76
CA GLU A 79 -0.38 3.27 9.63
C GLU A 79 -0.50 4.30 8.49
N LYS A 80 0.52 4.33 7.66
CA LYS A 80 0.48 5.02 6.37
C LYS A 80 1.29 4.29 5.32
N VAL A 81 0.94 4.51 4.06
CA VAL A 81 1.79 4.15 2.92
C VAL A 81 2.96 5.13 2.84
N TYR A 82 4.14 4.62 2.53
CA TYR A 82 5.35 5.43 2.34
C TYR A 82 5.11 6.59 1.36
N ASP A 83 5.47 7.79 1.79
CA ASP A 83 5.29 9.05 1.06
C ASP A 83 6.56 9.93 1.06
N GLY A 84 7.68 9.40 1.54
CA GLY A 84 8.96 10.09 1.62
C GLY A 84 9.13 11.00 2.83
N ASN A 85 8.10 11.19 3.67
CA ASN A 85 8.20 12.05 4.85
C ASN A 85 7.83 11.34 6.15
N GLY A 86 8.26 11.91 7.27
CA GLY A 86 8.00 11.37 8.62
C GLY A 86 6.72 11.90 9.28
N THR A 87 5.95 12.76 8.64
CA THR A 87 4.75 13.36 9.21
C THR A 87 3.65 12.30 9.41
N VAL A 88 3.02 12.33 10.57
CA VAL A 88 1.88 11.49 10.95
C VAL A 88 0.70 12.40 11.21
N SER A 89 -0.34 12.30 10.42
CA SER A 89 -1.56 13.11 10.52
C SER A 89 -2.60 12.41 11.39
N SER A 90 -3.44 13.18 12.07
CA SER A 90 -4.47 12.66 12.99
C SER A 90 -5.46 11.68 12.33
N ASN A 91 -5.73 11.82 11.02
CA ASN A 91 -6.60 10.90 10.26
C ASN A 91 -5.97 9.53 9.96
N GLN A 92 -4.71 9.32 10.33
CA GLN A 92 -3.96 8.07 10.18
C GLN A 92 -3.81 7.33 11.50
N ILE A 93 -4.43 7.84 12.56
CA ILE A 93 -4.20 7.42 13.95
C ILE A 93 -5.53 7.15 14.65
N ASP A 94 -5.55 6.11 15.46
CA ASP A 94 -6.63 5.79 16.40
C ASP A 94 -6.10 5.79 17.84
N THR A 95 -7.00 6.05 18.82
CA THR A 95 -6.67 5.86 20.24
C THR A 95 -6.82 4.40 20.63
N VAL A 96 -5.90 3.91 21.45
CA VAL A 96 -5.96 2.57 22.04
C VAL A 96 -6.01 2.67 23.57
N ASN A 97 -6.61 1.65 24.22
CA ASN A 97 -6.77 1.54 25.67
C ASN A 97 -7.73 2.57 26.30
N THR A 98 -8.71 3.09 25.56
CA THR A 98 -9.80 3.85 26.17
C THR A 98 -10.62 2.98 27.14
N ALA A 99 -11.21 3.60 28.16
CA ALA A 99 -12.03 2.90 29.13
C ALA A 99 -13.46 2.71 28.61
N GLY A 100 -14.10 1.58 28.95
CA GLY A 100 -15.52 1.35 28.70
C GLY A 100 -15.96 1.43 27.22
N GLY A 101 -15.05 1.30 26.27
CA GLY A 101 -15.35 1.48 24.84
C GLY A 101 -15.61 2.95 24.46
N GLU A 102 -15.14 3.89 25.26
CA GLU A 102 -15.25 5.32 24.96
C GLU A 102 -14.41 5.70 23.74
N THR A 103 -14.89 6.65 22.97
CA THR A 103 -14.20 7.23 21.81
C THR A 103 -13.67 8.62 22.13
N LEU A 104 -12.52 8.96 21.58
CA LEU A 104 -11.90 10.28 21.64
C LEU A 104 -11.61 10.74 20.22
N ASN A 105 -11.59 12.04 20.00
CA ASN A 105 -11.10 12.60 18.73
C ASN A 105 -9.60 12.94 18.86
N ILE A 106 -8.86 12.76 17.79
CA ILE A 106 -7.43 13.14 17.68
C ILE A 106 -7.31 14.30 16.70
N GLY A 107 -6.56 15.33 17.09
CA GLY A 107 -6.21 16.46 16.22
C GLY A 107 -4.71 16.69 16.18
N GLY A 108 -4.25 17.50 15.21
CA GLY A 108 -2.85 17.88 15.08
C GLY A 108 -2.00 16.92 14.22
N GLN A 109 -0.71 17.00 14.39
CA GLN A 109 0.29 16.22 13.64
C GLN A 109 1.44 15.78 14.56
N GLY A 110 1.86 14.55 14.38
CA GLY A 110 3.07 13.98 14.97
C GLY A 110 4.09 13.62 13.90
N SER A 111 5.10 12.87 14.30
CA SER A 111 6.12 12.39 13.37
C SER A 111 6.75 11.07 13.82
N VAL A 112 7.25 10.31 12.85
CA VAL A 112 8.19 9.21 13.07
C VAL A 112 9.61 9.66 12.70
N SER A 113 10.62 9.18 13.41
CA SER A 113 12.01 9.64 13.25
C SER A 113 12.60 9.28 11.89
N LEU A 114 12.19 8.15 11.32
CA LEU A 114 12.63 7.67 10.00
C LEU A 114 11.42 7.45 9.12
N PRO A 115 11.31 8.14 7.97
CA PRO A 115 10.17 7.99 7.07
C PRO A 115 10.12 6.63 6.37
N SER A 116 11.22 5.88 6.31
CA SER A 116 11.32 4.58 5.62
C SER A 116 10.28 3.57 6.11
N VAL A 117 9.97 2.59 5.29
CA VAL A 117 9.12 1.44 5.64
C VAL A 117 9.60 0.74 6.91
N GLY A 118 8.67 0.35 7.75
CA GLY A 118 8.93 -0.38 9.00
C GLY A 118 7.73 -0.37 9.93
N ALA A 119 7.62 -1.41 10.71
CA ALA A 119 6.59 -1.58 11.73
C ALA A 119 7.04 -1.05 13.10
N ASN A 120 6.05 -0.74 13.96
CA ASN A 120 6.24 -0.36 15.36
C ASN A 120 7.20 0.83 15.57
N LYS A 121 7.13 1.82 14.70
CA LYS A 121 7.92 3.06 14.85
C LYS A 121 7.32 3.91 15.95
N SER A 122 8.17 4.43 16.84
CA SER A 122 7.73 5.36 17.88
C SER A 122 7.25 6.68 17.27
N ILE A 123 6.10 7.16 17.75
CA ILE A 123 5.53 8.45 17.36
C ILE A 123 6.06 9.52 18.31
N THR A 124 6.57 10.61 17.76
CA THR A 124 6.76 11.88 18.48
C THR A 124 5.47 12.67 18.34
N LEU A 125 4.82 13.00 19.46
CA LEU A 125 3.49 13.58 19.47
C LEU A 125 3.37 14.92 18.73
N GLY A 126 4.41 15.78 18.77
CA GLY A 126 4.36 17.09 18.12
C GLY A 126 3.19 17.94 18.61
N THR A 127 2.22 18.20 17.70
CA THR A 127 0.96 18.92 18.02
C THR A 127 -0.24 17.98 18.19
N LEU A 128 -0.02 16.66 18.17
CA LEU A 128 -1.11 15.70 18.41
C LEU A 128 -1.71 15.92 19.79
N SER A 129 -3.02 15.96 19.83
CA SER A 129 -3.81 16.13 21.05
C SER A 129 -5.13 15.37 20.95
N ILE A 130 -5.68 15.00 22.08
CA ILE A 130 -7.01 14.41 22.18
C ILE A 130 -8.03 15.47 22.56
N SER A 131 -9.26 15.30 22.09
CA SER A 131 -10.44 16.06 22.46
C SER A 131 -11.62 15.11 22.68
N ASP A 132 -12.70 15.64 23.26
CA ASP A 132 -13.89 14.86 23.56
C ASP A 132 -14.41 14.15 22.32
N GLY A 133 -14.87 12.93 22.50
CA GLY A 133 -15.49 12.14 21.44
C GLY A 133 -16.76 12.80 20.93
N THR A 134 -17.12 12.49 19.68
CA THR A 134 -18.34 13.05 19.04
C THR A 134 -19.33 11.99 18.59
N SER A 135 -18.97 10.71 18.70
CA SER A 135 -19.82 9.58 18.30
C SER A 135 -19.58 8.35 19.19
N GLY A 136 -20.52 7.44 19.18
CA GLY A 136 -20.45 6.23 20.00
C GLY A 136 -20.57 6.52 21.50
N THR A 137 -19.83 5.81 22.32
CA THR A 137 -19.70 6.10 23.75
C THR A 137 -18.69 7.23 23.93
N ILE A 138 -19.18 8.42 24.22
CA ILE A 138 -18.34 9.64 24.26
C ILE A 138 -17.43 9.61 25.49
N GLY A 139 -16.13 9.66 25.24
CA GLY A 139 -15.11 9.91 26.25
C GLY A 139 -14.83 11.42 26.39
N LEU A 140 -14.59 11.85 27.62
CA LEU A 140 -14.12 13.20 27.91
C LEU A 140 -12.60 13.20 27.94
N ALA A 141 -11.97 14.04 27.14
CA ALA A 141 -10.50 14.12 27.03
C ALA A 141 -9.83 14.41 28.38
N SER A 142 -10.51 15.12 29.27
CA SER A 142 -10.03 15.42 30.64
C SER A 142 -9.83 14.17 31.51
N ASN A 143 -10.42 13.03 31.12
CA ASN A 143 -10.25 11.75 31.82
C ASN A 143 -9.01 10.99 31.36
N TYR A 144 -8.31 11.50 30.36
CA TYR A 144 -7.20 10.81 29.72
C TYR A 144 -5.94 11.67 29.62
N THR A 145 -4.81 11.00 29.58
CA THR A 145 -3.53 11.59 29.21
C THR A 145 -3.06 10.92 27.94
N LEU A 146 -2.77 11.69 26.90
CA LEU A 146 -2.23 11.15 25.65
C LEU A 146 -0.78 10.75 25.86
N ASP A 147 -0.47 9.51 25.55
CA ASP A 147 0.87 8.95 25.53
C ASP A 147 1.29 8.67 24.09
N SER A 148 2.60 8.53 23.86
CA SER A 148 3.13 8.10 22.58
C SER A 148 2.66 6.69 22.25
N GLY A 149 2.71 6.34 20.97
CA GLY A 149 2.32 5.02 20.50
C GLY A 149 3.20 4.51 19.37
N LEU A 150 2.72 3.50 18.70
CA LEU A 150 3.43 2.83 17.61
C LEU A 150 2.71 3.07 16.28
N PHE A 151 3.50 3.19 15.21
CA PHE A 151 3.03 3.53 13.87
C PHE A 151 3.75 2.69 12.82
N ASP A 152 3.00 2.21 11.85
CA ASP A 152 3.54 1.44 10.75
C ASP A 152 3.66 2.31 9.50
N VAL A 153 4.78 2.19 8.82
CA VAL A 153 4.95 2.73 7.47
C VAL A 153 5.04 1.54 6.52
N THR A 154 4.04 1.40 5.66
CA THR A 154 3.94 0.29 4.69
C THR A 154 4.55 0.69 3.35
N ALA A 155 4.98 -0.30 2.58
CA ALA A 155 5.63 -0.05 1.29
C ALA A 155 4.65 0.56 0.28
N LYS A 156 5.14 1.55 -0.49
CA LYS A 156 4.38 2.18 -1.56
C LYS A 156 4.33 1.26 -2.79
N PRO A 157 3.13 0.93 -3.31
CA PRO A 157 3.02 0.11 -4.50
C PRO A 157 3.57 0.84 -5.74
N ILE A 158 4.45 0.17 -6.49
CA ILE A 158 4.94 0.59 -7.81
C ILE A 158 4.23 -0.23 -8.87
N THR A 159 3.58 0.45 -9.79
CA THR A 159 2.93 -0.16 -10.94
C THR A 159 3.87 -0.17 -12.15
N LEU A 160 3.79 -1.20 -12.96
CA LEU A 160 4.61 -1.35 -14.16
C LEU A 160 3.83 -0.96 -15.41
N SER A 161 4.50 -0.30 -16.35
CA SER A 161 4.02 -0.12 -17.71
C SER A 161 5.17 -0.36 -18.69
N GLY A 162 4.85 -0.74 -19.93
CA GLY A 162 5.91 -0.94 -20.90
C GLY A 162 5.40 -1.42 -22.25
N SER A 163 6.33 -1.47 -23.21
CA SER A 163 6.03 -1.99 -24.54
C SER A 163 7.29 -2.42 -25.25
N ARG A 164 7.14 -3.38 -26.19
CA ARG A 164 8.19 -3.75 -27.14
C ARG A 164 7.60 -4.20 -28.47
N GLN A 165 8.40 -4.25 -29.50
CA GLN A 165 8.03 -4.91 -30.73
C GLN A 165 8.01 -6.44 -30.55
N TYR A 166 7.19 -7.10 -31.34
CA TYR A 166 7.11 -8.56 -31.38
C TYR A 166 8.50 -9.19 -31.64
N ASP A 167 8.90 -10.07 -30.74
CA ASP A 167 10.20 -10.78 -30.77
C ASP A 167 10.05 -12.31 -30.67
N GLY A 168 8.79 -12.79 -30.67
CA GLY A 168 8.48 -14.22 -30.58
C GLY A 168 8.56 -14.81 -29.17
N THR A 169 8.80 -14.00 -28.14
CA THR A 169 8.90 -14.46 -26.74
C THR A 169 7.80 -13.89 -25.87
N THR A 170 7.62 -14.48 -24.69
CA THR A 170 6.76 -13.92 -23.63
C THR A 170 7.54 -13.09 -22.61
N ASN A 171 8.85 -13.00 -22.74
CA ASN A 171 9.71 -12.31 -21.79
C ASN A 171 9.44 -10.80 -21.77
N VAL A 172 9.48 -10.22 -20.58
CA VAL A 172 9.43 -8.77 -20.35
C VAL A 172 10.71 -8.40 -19.61
N VAL A 173 11.65 -7.82 -20.30
CA VAL A 173 12.93 -7.43 -19.71
C VAL A 173 12.84 -6.06 -19.06
N SER A 174 13.66 -5.82 -18.06
CA SER A 174 13.66 -4.56 -17.29
C SER A 174 13.78 -3.31 -18.16
N ASN A 175 14.51 -3.37 -19.30
CA ASN A 175 14.68 -2.23 -20.21
C ASN A 175 13.40 -1.86 -20.97
N ASP A 176 12.41 -2.74 -21.04
CA ASP A 176 11.11 -2.49 -21.68
C ASP A 176 10.07 -1.96 -20.69
N ILE A 177 10.45 -1.79 -19.41
CA ILE A 177 9.56 -1.45 -18.30
C ILE A 177 9.81 -0.02 -17.83
N THR A 178 8.74 0.70 -17.59
CA THR A 178 8.71 1.98 -16.87
C THR A 178 8.03 1.77 -15.53
N LEU A 179 8.64 2.28 -14.46
CA LEU A 179 8.07 2.32 -13.11
C LEU A 179 7.13 3.51 -12.99
N VAL A 180 5.99 3.31 -12.32
CA VAL A 180 4.99 4.35 -12.09
C VAL A 180 4.57 4.34 -10.62
N GLY A 181 4.62 5.51 -9.97
CA GLY A 181 4.15 5.69 -8.60
C GLY A 181 5.26 5.97 -7.58
N GLU A 182 6.48 6.24 -8.02
CA GLU A 182 7.56 6.70 -7.14
C GLU A 182 7.18 8.00 -6.41
N VAL A 183 7.76 8.22 -5.25
CA VAL A 183 7.66 9.50 -4.55
C VAL A 183 8.42 10.56 -5.35
N THR A 184 7.84 11.74 -5.45
CA THR A 184 8.45 12.84 -6.23
C THR A 184 9.87 13.15 -5.73
N GLY A 185 10.84 13.09 -6.65
CA GLY A 185 12.25 13.31 -6.37
C GLY A 185 13.02 12.07 -5.94
N GLU A 186 12.35 10.92 -5.83
CA GLU A 186 12.99 9.63 -5.61
C GLU A 186 13.10 8.85 -6.93
N SER A 187 14.09 7.97 -7.01
CA SER A 187 14.29 7.05 -8.14
C SER A 187 14.74 5.68 -7.63
N ILE A 188 14.10 4.66 -8.18
CA ILE A 188 14.48 3.26 -8.02
C ILE A 188 14.56 2.60 -9.39
N THR A 189 15.19 1.46 -9.49
CA THR A 189 15.31 0.70 -10.72
C THR A 189 14.62 -0.65 -10.62
N ILE A 190 14.36 -1.27 -11.78
CA ILE A 190 13.86 -2.64 -11.86
C ILE A 190 14.92 -3.51 -12.55
N THR A 191 15.08 -4.73 -12.08
CA THR A 191 16.03 -5.72 -12.59
C THR A 191 15.33 -7.05 -12.84
N GLY A 192 15.94 -7.89 -13.67
CA GLY A 192 15.42 -9.22 -13.95
C GLY A 192 14.53 -9.29 -15.18
N THR A 193 13.75 -10.36 -15.27
CA THR A 193 12.87 -10.65 -16.41
C THR A 193 11.55 -11.19 -15.90
N GLY A 194 10.48 -10.50 -16.23
CA GLY A 194 9.10 -10.95 -16.05
C GLY A 194 8.55 -11.62 -17.31
N SER A 195 7.23 -11.79 -17.38
CA SER A 195 6.59 -12.39 -18.55
C SER A 195 5.16 -11.89 -18.74
N VAL A 196 4.66 -12.06 -19.96
CA VAL A 196 3.23 -11.94 -20.30
C VAL A 196 2.65 -13.31 -20.66
N SER A 197 1.32 -13.43 -20.64
CA SER A 197 0.62 -14.71 -20.85
C SER A 197 0.83 -15.32 -22.24
N ASP A 198 1.00 -14.48 -23.27
CA ASP A 198 1.25 -14.90 -24.65
C ASP A 198 2.15 -13.91 -25.38
N LYS A 199 2.82 -14.38 -26.43
CA LYS A 199 3.82 -13.61 -27.20
C LYS A 199 3.23 -12.68 -28.26
N ASN A 200 1.94 -12.79 -28.58
CA ASN A 200 1.34 -12.12 -29.74
C ASN A 200 1.11 -10.63 -29.50
N VAL A 201 1.02 -9.88 -30.58
CA VAL A 201 0.66 -8.46 -30.55
C VAL A 201 -0.64 -8.22 -29.80
N GLY A 202 -0.63 -7.20 -28.95
CA GLY A 202 -1.79 -6.81 -28.14
C GLY A 202 -1.39 -5.82 -27.06
N SER A 203 -2.36 -5.07 -26.60
CA SER A 203 -2.22 -4.10 -25.50
C SER A 203 -2.86 -4.62 -24.21
N GLY A 204 -2.49 -4.04 -23.08
CA GLY A 204 -3.10 -4.36 -21.79
C GLY A 204 -2.77 -5.76 -21.25
N LYS A 205 -1.71 -6.41 -21.74
CA LYS A 205 -1.25 -7.69 -21.22
C LYS A 205 -0.73 -7.51 -19.80
N THR A 206 -1.24 -8.30 -18.86
CA THR A 206 -0.74 -8.26 -17.47
C THR A 206 0.69 -8.76 -17.39
N ILE A 207 1.55 -8.00 -16.72
CA ILE A 207 2.91 -8.40 -16.43
C ILE A 207 2.92 -9.36 -15.24
N ASN A 208 3.40 -10.57 -15.43
CA ASN A 208 3.79 -11.47 -14.35
C ASN A 208 5.17 -11.01 -13.84
N THR A 209 5.20 -10.56 -12.59
CA THR A 209 6.39 -9.98 -11.97
C THR A 209 7.36 -11.01 -11.39
N THR A 210 7.06 -12.31 -11.48
CA THR A 210 7.97 -13.36 -11.04
C THR A 210 9.29 -13.25 -11.82
N GLY A 211 10.39 -13.10 -11.11
CA GLY A 211 11.72 -12.87 -11.71
C GLY A 211 12.09 -11.40 -11.91
N LEU A 212 11.19 -10.46 -11.58
CA LEU A 212 11.50 -9.04 -11.47
C LEU A 212 11.74 -8.64 -10.01
N SER A 213 12.64 -7.69 -9.79
CA SER A 213 12.92 -7.13 -8.46
C SER A 213 13.22 -5.64 -8.57
N LEU A 214 12.75 -4.88 -7.57
CA LEU A 214 13.15 -3.49 -7.41
C LEU A 214 14.57 -3.43 -6.87
N ALA A 215 15.35 -2.47 -7.32
CA ALA A 215 16.70 -2.21 -6.86
C ALA A 215 16.89 -0.72 -6.54
N ASN A 216 17.81 -0.43 -5.63
CA ASN A 216 18.14 0.93 -5.26
C ASN A 216 18.75 1.69 -6.45
N ASP A 217 18.39 2.97 -6.53
CA ASP A 217 19.08 3.98 -7.35
C ASP A 217 19.42 5.16 -6.43
N THR A 218 18.78 6.30 -6.56
CA THR A 218 18.96 7.41 -5.62
C THR A 218 18.19 7.19 -4.32
N SER A 219 17.23 6.29 -4.32
CA SER A 219 16.37 5.96 -3.18
C SER A 219 16.36 4.48 -2.85
N ASN A 220 15.85 4.15 -1.67
CA ASN A 220 15.85 2.78 -1.18
C ASN A 220 14.62 2.02 -1.69
N ALA A 221 14.87 0.99 -2.50
CA ALA A 221 13.82 0.12 -3.07
C ALA A 221 12.97 -0.60 -2.00
N SER A 222 13.47 -0.79 -0.77
CA SER A 222 12.70 -1.39 0.32
C SER A 222 11.53 -0.55 0.80
N ASN A 223 11.46 0.73 0.40
CA ASN A 223 10.32 1.60 0.66
C ASN A 223 9.17 1.36 -0.32
N TYR A 224 9.37 0.51 -1.31
CA TYR A 224 8.43 0.23 -2.37
C TYR A 224 8.11 -1.26 -2.47
N SER A 225 6.93 -1.57 -2.97
CA SER A 225 6.51 -2.92 -3.30
C SER A 225 6.15 -3.03 -4.77
N LEU A 226 6.57 -4.11 -5.40
CA LEU A 226 6.29 -4.35 -6.81
C LEU A 226 4.86 -4.84 -6.99
N SER A 227 4.07 -4.09 -7.77
CA SER A 227 2.73 -4.50 -8.21
C SER A 227 2.76 -4.90 -9.69
N SER A 228 1.76 -5.67 -10.10
CA SER A 228 1.58 -5.96 -11.52
C SER A 228 1.26 -4.68 -12.30
N GLY A 229 1.46 -4.76 -13.61
CA GLY A 229 1.17 -3.65 -14.52
C GLY A 229 0.75 -4.15 -15.87
N THR A 230 0.75 -3.26 -16.86
CA THR A 230 0.32 -3.58 -18.22
C THR A 230 1.46 -3.43 -19.22
N PHE A 231 1.46 -4.31 -20.20
CA PHE A 231 2.45 -4.35 -21.26
C PHE A 231 1.80 -4.41 -22.64
N ALA A 232 2.41 -3.78 -23.61
CA ALA A 232 1.98 -3.86 -24.99
C ALA A 232 3.05 -4.53 -25.87
N ILE A 233 2.64 -5.45 -26.70
CA ILE A 233 3.48 -5.99 -27.78
C ILE A 233 2.96 -5.37 -29.08
N THR A 234 3.82 -4.62 -29.76
CA THR A 234 3.50 -3.96 -31.02
C THR A 234 3.99 -4.79 -32.21
N GLN A 235 3.40 -4.53 -33.37
CA GLN A 235 3.76 -5.24 -34.58
C GLN A 235 5.23 -5.03 -34.95
N LYS A 236 5.84 -6.11 -35.45
CA LYS A 236 7.17 -6.05 -36.01
C LYS A 236 7.07 -5.70 -37.51
N VAL A 237 7.86 -4.71 -37.91
CA VAL A 237 7.97 -4.34 -39.34
C VAL A 237 8.70 -5.42 -40.09
N VAL A 238 8.12 -5.89 -41.20
CA VAL A 238 8.78 -6.76 -42.17
C VAL A 238 9.22 -5.95 -43.39
N ASN A 239 10.39 -6.26 -43.90
CA ASN A 239 10.93 -5.62 -45.08
C ASN A 239 10.60 -6.45 -46.32
N LEU A 240 10.42 -5.74 -47.42
CA LEU A 240 10.17 -6.32 -48.72
C LEU A 240 11.44 -6.22 -49.62
N SER A 241 11.70 -7.28 -50.33
CA SER A 241 12.71 -7.29 -51.41
C SER A 241 12.21 -8.16 -52.56
N GLY A 242 12.78 -8.00 -53.73
CA GLY A 242 12.42 -8.81 -54.88
C GLY A 242 13.02 -8.29 -56.16
N THR A 243 12.99 -9.11 -57.17
CA THR A 243 13.42 -8.73 -58.53
C THR A 243 12.47 -9.32 -59.56
N ARG A 244 12.32 -8.63 -60.66
CA ARG A 244 11.61 -9.16 -61.84
C ARG A 244 12.30 -8.68 -63.14
N GLN A 245 12.04 -9.38 -64.21
CA GLN A 245 12.43 -8.87 -65.52
C GLN A 245 11.51 -7.72 -65.94
N TYR A 246 12.02 -6.83 -66.75
CA TYR A 246 11.23 -5.73 -67.32
C TYR A 246 10.08 -6.29 -68.15
N ASP A 247 8.86 -5.81 -67.84
CA ASP A 247 7.62 -6.22 -68.48
C ASP A 247 6.75 -5.03 -68.90
N GLY A 248 7.26 -3.78 -68.75
CA GLY A 248 6.56 -2.57 -69.10
C GLY A 248 5.49 -2.14 -68.10
N THR A 249 5.30 -2.83 -66.96
CA THR A 249 4.27 -2.52 -65.95
C THR A 249 4.88 -1.96 -64.66
N THR A 250 4.04 -1.32 -63.85
CA THR A 250 4.41 -0.88 -62.50
C THR A 250 4.00 -1.88 -61.43
N THR A 251 3.20 -2.90 -61.74
CA THR A 251 2.69 -3.89 -60.79
C THR A 251 3.64 -5.04 -60.62
N VAL A 252 4.03 -5.33 -59.40
CA VAL A 252 4.88 -6.47 -59.01
C VAL A 252 4.06 -7.46 -58.22
N SER A 253 3.88 -8.66 -58.74
CA SER A 253 3.08 -9.70 -58.05
C SER A 253 3.74 -10.19 -56.79
N SER A 254 2.96 -10.66 -55.80
CA SER A 254 3.45 -11.21 -54.54
C SER A 254 4.42 -12.36 -54.69
N GLY A 255 4.38 -13.12 -55.84
CA GLY A 255 5.31 -14.20 -56.13
C GLY A 255 6.78 -13.76 -56.33
N SER A 256 6.98 -12.50 -56.81
CA SER A 256 8.30 -11.90 -56.98
C SER A 256 8.84 -11.17 -55.75
N ILE A 257 8.11 -11.20 -54.63
CA ILE A 257 8.44 -10.51 -53.40
C ILE A 257 8.93 -11.50 -52.34
N THR A 258 9.99 -11.15 -51.65
CA THR A 258 10.53 -11.87 -50.49
C THR A 258 10.31 -11.03 -49.26
N LEU A 259 9.84 -11.63 -48.16
CA LEU A 259 9.75 -11.03 -46.84
C LEU A 259 11.03 -11.31 -46.04
N SER A 260 11.50 -10.30 -45.34
CA SER A 260 12.63 -10.45 -44.42
C SER A 260 12.35 -9.75 -43.07
N GLY A 261 13.07 -10.16 -42.02
CA GLY A 261 12.84 -9.64 -40.66
C GLY A 261 11.79 -10.41 -39.86
N LEU A 262 11.34 -11.58 -40.34
CA LEU A 262 10.50 -12.48 -39.56
C LEU A 262 11.29 -13.08 -38.38
N ILE A 263 10.60 -13.49 -37.35
CA ILE A 263 11.22 -14.08 -36.15
C ILE A 263 11.53 -15.55 -36.36
N GLY A 264 12.78 -15.92 -36.09
CA GLY A 264 13.25 -17.32 -36.18
C GLY A 264 12.92 -17.97 -37.51
N SER A 265 12.16 -19.07 -37.50
CA SER A 265 11.71 -19.80 -38.67
C SER A 265 10.25 -19.49 -39.06
N GLU A 266 9.63 -18.48 -38.48
CA GLU A 266 8.24 -18.09 -38.82
C GLU A 266 8.13 -17.70 -40.29
N THR A 267 7.03 -18.05 -40.93
CA THR A 267 6.73 -17.64 -42.30
C THR A 267 5.39 -16.93 -42.34
N LEU A 268 5.19 -16.12 -43.37
CA LEU A 268 3.90 -15.52 -43.70
C LEU A 268 3.57 -15.81 -45.18
N ASN A 269 2.28 -16.00 -45.45
CA ASN A 269 1.79 -16.03 -46.79
C ASN A 269 1.50 -14.60 -47.30
N LYS A 270 1.69 -14.38 -48.59
CA LYS A 270 1.43 -13.09 -49.24
C LYS A 270 0.52 -13.28 -50.44
N SER A 271 -0.38 -12.33 -50.65
CA SER A 271 -1.28 -12.29 -51.79
C SER A 271 -1.39 -10.84 -52.31
N GLY A 272 -1.78 -10.70 -53.57
CA GLY A 272 -1.89 -9.40 -54.19
C GLY A 272 -0.60 -8.95 -54.86
N SER A 273 -0.31 -7.64 -54.83
CA SER A 273 0.80 -7.02 -55.52
C SER A 273 1.26 -5.75 -54.83
N VAL A 274 2.45 -5.29 -55.16
CA VAL A 274 2.89 -3.93 -54.86
C VAL A 274 2.96 -3.12 -56.16
N THR A 275 2.90 -1.81 -56.04
CA THR A 275 3.06 -0.91 -57.20
C THR A 275 4.32 -0.07 -56.98
N ILE A 276 5.21 -0.04 -58.01
CA ILE A 276 6.39 0.81 -58.07
C ILE A 276 6.08 2.10 -58.84
N THR A 277 6.81 3.19 -58.53
CA THR A 277 6.55 4.51 -59.09
C THR A 277 6.82 4.65 -60.62
N SER A 278 7.57 3.74 -61.19
CA SER A 278 7.87 3.71 -62.65
C SER A 278 8.07 2.29 -63.14
N SER A 279 7.70 2.03 -64.41
CA SER A 279 7.97 0.74 -65.08
C SER A 279 9.41 0.57 -65.53
N ASN A 280 10.26 1.58 -65.51
CA ASN A 280 11.62 1.53 -66.00
C ASN A 280 12.48 0.55 -65.18
N ALA A 281 13.47 -0.06 -65.80
CA ALA A 281 14.45 -0.89 -65.10
C ALA A 281 15.30 -0.03 -64.15
N SER A 282 15.12 -0.26 -62.86
CA SER A 282 15.81 0.49 -61.80
C SER A 282 15.70 -0.25 -60.44
N THR A 283 16.41 0.24 -59.42
CA THR A 283 16.21 -0.17 -58.05
C THR A 283 15.22 0.81 -57.39
N TYR A 284 14.17 0.28 -56.79
CA TYR A 284 13.12 1.05 -56.08
C TYR A 284 13.28 0.84 -54.58
N SER A 285 13.34 1.93 -53.84
CA SER A 285 13.38 1.94 -52.36
C SER A 285 11.98 1.96 -51.76
N SER A 286 11.88 1.80 -50.44
CA SER A 286 10.60 1.78 -49.72
C SER A 286 9.68 2.96 -50.05
N GLY A 287 10.19 4.19 -50.18
CA GLY A 287 9.41 5.37 -50.57
C GLY A 287 8.86 5.36 -52.02
N SER A 288 9.32 4.43 -52.85
CA SER A 288 8.90 4.25 -54.25
C SER A 288 8.04 2.99 -54.44
N ILE A 289 7.65 2.34 -53.35
CA ILE A 289 6.88 1.08 -53.35
C ILE A 289 5.60 1.28 -52.58
N ASN A 290 4.45 1.15 -53.24
CA ASN A 290 3.16 1.18 -52.59
C ASN A 290 2.71 -0.26 -52.25
N THR A 291 2.56 -0.56 -50.98
CA THR A 291 2.21 -1.86 -50.42
C THR A 291 0.71 -2.06 -50.17
N SER A 292 -0.13 -1.10 -50.46
CA SER A 292 -1.57 -1.09 -50.08
C SER A 292 -2.37 -2.27 -50.67
N SER A 293 -1.94 -2.83 -51.79
CA SER A 293 -2.58 -3.99 -52.43
C SER A 293 -1.89 -5.32 -52.12
N LEU A 294 -0.89 -5.34 -51.21
CA LEU A 294 -0.23 -6.54 -50.73
C LEU A 294 -0.84 -6.90 -49.36
N SER A 295 -1.34 -8.11 -49.22
CA SER A 295 -1.87 -8.63 -47.96
C SER A 295 -0.99 -9.75 -47.43
N LEU A 296 -0.83 -9.71 -46.09
CA LEU A 296 -0.19 -10.79 -45.34
C LEU A 296 -1.28 -11.68 -44.72
N SER A 297 -1.04 -12.98 -44.70
CA SER A 297 -1.86 -13.94 -43.95
C SER A 297 -0.94 -14.92 -43.20
N ASP A 298 -1.53 -15.65 -42.27
CA ASP A 298 -0.81 -16.57 -41.42
C ASP A 298 -0.05 -17.63 -42.26
N GLY A 299 1.18 -17.90 -41.85
CA GLY A 299 2.04 -18.87 -42.48
C GLY A 299 2.25 -20.09 -41.60
N SER A 300 3.46 -20.66 -41.69
CA SER A 300 3.86 -21.82 -40.89
C SER A 300 4.80 -21.44 -39.75
N ASN A 301 5.13 -22.43 -38.92
CA ASN A 301 6.04 -22.30 -37.76
C ASN A 301 5.60 -21.21 -36.74
N GLY A 302 4.29 -20.95 -36.61
CA GLY A 302 3.75 -19.97 -35.68
C GLY A 302 3.73 -18.54 -36.22
N GLY A 303 3.99 -18.32 -37.49
CA GLY A 303 3.88 -17.00 -38.11
C GLY A 303 2.42 -16.56 -38.24
N LEU A 304 2.03 -15.61 -37.40
CA LEU A 304 0.73 -14.93 -37.43
C LEU A 304 0.87 -13.55 -38.05
N SER A 305 0.08 -13.28 -39.07
CA SER A 305 0.11 -11.99 -39.78
C SER A 305 -0.21 -10.79 -38.88
N SER A 306 -1.01 -11.01 -37.84
CA SER A 306 -1.30 -10.00 -36.84
C SER A 306 -0.09 -9.50 -36.04
N ASN A 307 0.99 -10.29 -35.98
CA ASN A 307 2.24 -9.92 -35.30
C ASN A 307 3.15 -9.04 -36.14
N TYR A 308 2.83 -8.83 -37.40
CA TYR A 308 3.68 -8.14 -38.35
C TYR A 308 2.94 -7.01 -39.07
N THR A 309 3.71 -6.04 -39.56
CA THR A 309 3.23 -4.97 -40.44
C THR A 309 4.18 -4.76 -41.59
N LEU A 310 3.65 -4.35 -42.73
CA LEU A 310 4.45 -3.91 -43.86
C LEU A 310 4.99 -2.51 -43.64
N SER A 311 6.22 -2.26 -44.04
CA SER A 311 6.87 -0.92 -44.01
C SER A 311 6.28 0.02 -45.07
#